data_8b79f2026728b7f225a9278abf95f889
#
_entry.id   8b79f2026728b7f225a9278abf95f889
#
_cell.length_a   1.000
_cell.length_b   1.000
_cell.length_c   1.000
_cell.angle_alpha   90.00
_cell.angle_beta   90.00
_cell.angle_gamma   90.00
#
_symmetry.space_group_name_H-M   'P 1'
#
loop_
_entity.id
_entity.type
_entity.pdbx_description
1 polymer ?
#
loop_
_entity_poly.entity_id
_entity_poly.type
_entity_poly.pdbx_seq_one_letter_code
_entity_poly.pdbx_strand_id
1 'polypeptide(L)'
;MGFTEWLKRSRARVSEDGRDGVVDSLYEFYSALWRYVGWHVPRGTNIYEREWDTLIILDACRVDLLREVADDYPFLGPVESVESVGSMSEEWMAKTFTDEYAEETRRAAYVTSNVFSEQVLSADQFLELDEVWRYAWDDTLGIVPPRPVTDRAIDVARGIDPDRLVVHYMQPHHPFVAGNSPGEFDADPFGRENETTVVDALRKGRLSREAFWEAYRDNLALVLEDVALLLANHDADTVVITADHGDALGEWGIYDHPAGCLHPVVKNVPWTETTAVDKGEYEPQVEPREQEADVEDRLRGLGYL
;
A
#
# COMPACT_ATOMS: atom_id res chain seq x y z
N MET A 1 -7.37 -23.44 -1.02
CA MET A 1 -6.79 -24.54 -0.21
C MET A 1 -7.90 -25.37 0.42
N GLY A 2 -7.81 -26.74 0.39
CA GLY A 2 -8.82 -27.61 1.00
C GLY A 2 -8.62 -27.76 2.52
N PHE A 3 -9.71 -27.97 3.26
CA PHE A 3 -9.69 -28.11 4.73
C PHE A 3 -8.73 -29.24 5.23
N THR A 4 -8.61 -30.33 4.48
CA THR A 4 -7.68 -31.43 4.80
C THR A 4 -6.21 -31.03 4.67
N GLU A 5 -5.88 -30.18 3.74
CA GLU A 5 -4.53 -29.64 3.54
C GLU A 5 -4.17 -28.64 4.66
N TRP A 6 -5.10 -27.77 5.00
CA TRP A 6 -4.98 -26.87 6.14
C TRP A 6 -4.73 -27.63 7.45
N LEU A 7 -5.50 -28.68 7.72
CA LEU A 7 -5.30 -29.54 8.92
C LEU A 7 -3.92 -30.17 8.99
N LYS A 8 -3.36 -30.64 7.85
CA LYS A 8 -2.02 -31.22 7.81
C LYS A 8 -0.95 -30.19 8.14
N ARG A 9 -1.02 -29.00 7.52
CA ARG A 9 -0.08 -27.91 7.77
C ARG A 9 -0.19 -27.38 9.19
N SER A 10 -1.39 -27.19 9.71
CA SER A 10 -1.63 -26.77 11.09
C SER A 10 -1.02 -27.75 12.09
N ARG A 11 -1.14 -29.07 11.85
CA ARG A 11 -0.52 -30.08 12.73
C ARG A 11 1.00 -30.04 12.68
N ALA A 12 1.60 -29.86 11.50
CA ALA A 12 3.04 -29.71 11.37
C ALA A 12 3.52 -28.47 12.12
N ARG A 13 2.90 -27.32 11.87
CA ARG A 13 3.22 -26.02 12.51
C ARG A 13 3.09 -26.09 14.05
N VAL A 14 2.02 -26.70 14.55
CA VAL A 14 1.84 -26.89 16.01
C VAL A 14 2.91 -27.82 16.60
N SER A 15 3.37 -28.82 15.85
CA SER A 15 4.43 -29.73 16.29
C SER A 15 5.80 -29.06 16.34
N GLU A 16 6.06 -28.09 15.46
CA GLU A 16 7.32 -27.36 15.33
C GLU A 16 7.36 -26.15 16.27
N ASP A 17 6.31 -25.32 16.26
CA ASP A 17 6.26 -24.01 16.92
C ASP A 17 5.41 -23.99 18.19
N GLY A 18 4.82 -25.12 18.58
CA GLY A 18 4.04 -25.24 19.82
C GLY A 18 2.86 -24.27 19.88
N ARG A 19 2.88 -23.36 20.87
CA ARG A 19 1.80 -22.39 21.09
C ARG A 19 1.66 -21.40 19.93
N ASP A 20 2.77 -20.93 19.36
CA ASP A 20 2.76 -19.97 18.25
C ASP A 20 2.14 -20.62 17.01
N GLY A 21 2.45 -21.89 16.73
CA GLY A 21 1.83 -22.64 15.65
C GLY A 21 0.31 -22.83 15.78
N VAL A 22 -0.20 -22.90 17.01
CA VAL A 22 -1.67 -22.90 17.26
C VAL A 22 -2.26 -21.54 16.93
N VAL A 23 -1.65 -20.46 17.39
CA VAL A 23 -2.11 -19.08 17.14
C VAL A 23 -2.11 -18.79 15.65
N ASP A 24 -1.05 -19.13 14.92
CA ASP A 24 -0.94 -18.94 13.48
C ASP A 24 -2.00 -19.72 12.70
N SER A 25 -2.25 -20.98 13.09
CA SER A 25 -3.27 -21.80 12.43
C SER A 25 -4.69 -21.28 12.65
N LEU A 26 -4.99 -20.79 13.85
CA LEU A 26 -6.29 -20.17 14.16
C LEU A 26 -6.46 -18.85 13.40
N TYR A 27 -5.41 -18.06 13.30
CA TYR A 27 -5.43 -16.80 12.57
C TYR A 27 -5.62 -17.02 11.06
N GLU A 28 -4.94 -17.99 10.47
CA GLU A 28 -5.13 -18.39 9.07
C GLU A 28 -6.59 -18.78 8.78
N PHE A 29 -7.20 -19.55 9.68
CA PHE A 29 -8.61 -19.91 9.56
C PHE A 29 -9.54 -18.69 9.67
N TYR A 30 -9.27 -17.80 10.61
CA TYR A 30 -10.03 -16.56 10.81
C TYR A 30 -9.93 -15.63 9.60
N SER A 31 -8.73 -15.47 9.03
CA SER A 31 -8.50 -14.68 7.80
C SER A 31 -9.22 -15.30 6.59
N ALA A 32 -9.23 -16.64 6.49
CA ALA A 32 -9.97 -17.32 5.43
C ALA A 32 -11.50 -17.09 5.53
N LEU A 33 -12.04 -16.95 6.74
CA LEU A 33 -13.44 -16.59 6.95
C LEU A 33 -13.74 -15.17 6.45
N TRP A 34 -12.88 -14.20 6.75
CA TRP A 34 -13.01 -12.83 6.24
C TRP A 34 -13.01 -12.81 4.71
N ARG A 35 -12.06 -13.50 4.08
CA ARG A 35 -11.98 -13.62 2.61
C ARG A 35 -13.27 -14.19 2.01
N TYR A 36 -13.86 -15.22 2.64
CA TYR A 36 -15.12 -15.78 2.20
C TYR A 36 -16.27 -14.78 2.31
N VAL A 37 -16.37 -14.05 3.42
CA VAL A 37 -17.41 -13.04 3.65
C VAL A 37 -17.26 -11.87 2.68
N GLY A 38 -16.05 -11.31 2.55
CA GLY A 38 -15.78 -10.17 1.68
C GLY A 38 -16.02 -10.45 0.20
N TRP A 39 -15.78 -11.70 -0.24
CA TRP A 39 -16.10 -12.11 -1.60
C TRP A 39 -17.60 -12.04 -1.92
N HIS A 40 -18.45 -12.23 -0.92
CA HIS A 40 -19.92 -12.25 -1.10
C HIS A 40 -20.60 -10.92 -0.76
N VAL A 41 -19.86 -9.95 -0.27
CA VAL A 41 -20.39 -8.64 0.13
C VAL A 41 -19.57 -7.54 -0.57
N PRO A 42 -19.82 -7.28 -1.86
CA PRO A 42 -19.15 -6.21 -2.57
C PRO A 42 -19.54 -4.87 -1.93
N ARG A 43 -18.54 -4.11 -1.49
CA ARG A 43 -18.71 -2.82 -0.83
C ARG A 43 -17.52 -1.93 -1.16
N GLY A 44 -17.74 -0.65 -1.13
CA GLY A 44 -16.75 0.39 -1.32
C GLY A 44 -17.11 1.30 -2.49
N THR A 45 -16.46 2.44 -2.54
CA THR A 45 -16.58 3.45 -3.58
C THR A 45 -15.37 3.33 -4.52
N ASN A 46 -15.61 3.17 -5.81
CA ASN A 46 -14.54 3.21 -6.78
C ASN A 46 -14.01 4.65 -6.92
N ILE A 47 -12.71 4.80 -7.10
CA ILE A 47 -12.10 6.13 -7.27
C ILE A 47 -12.68 6.90 -8.44
N TYR A 48 -13.10 6.23 -9.50
CA TYR A 48 -13.72 6.83 -10.70
C TYR A 48 -15.16 7.31 -10.49
N GLU A 49 -15.78 7.00 -9.36
CA GLU A 49 -17.07 7.59 -8.96
C GLU A 49 -16.93 9.01 -8.40
N ARG A 50 -15.69 9.52 -8.28
CA ARG A 50 -15.37 10.86 -7.80
C ARG A 50 -14.51 11.63 -8.81
N GLU A 51 -14.51 12.96 -8.71
CA GLU A 51 -13.71 13.84 -9.55
C GLU A 51 -12.33 14.05 -8.94
N TRP A 52 -11.31 13.96 -9.78
CA TRP A 52 -9.91 14.23 -9.45
C TRP A 52 -9.07 14.26 -10.74
N ASP A 53 -8.00 15.05 -10.74
CA ASP A 53 -7.00 15.10 -11.80
C ASP A 53 -5.79 14.25 -11.43
N THR A 54 -5.35 14.34 -10.17
CA THR A 54 -4.26 13.52 -9.60
C THR A 54 -4.75 12.79 -8.35
N LEU A 55 -4.52 11.48 -8.30
CA LEU A 55 -4.81 10.64 -7.15
C LEU A 55 -3.52 10.10 -6.54
N ILE A 56 -3.22 10.50 -5.33
CA ILE A 56 -2.07 10.04 -4.56
C ILE A 56 -2.52 8.96 -3.58
N ILE A 57 -2.01 7.75 -3.75
CA ILE A 57 -2.32 6.59 -2.91
C ILE A 57 -1.15 6.36 -1.96
N LEU A 58 -1.44 6.37 -0.67
CA LEU A 58 -0.54 6.04 0.41
C LEU A 58 -0.93 4.64 0.90
N ASP A 59 -0.17 3.60 0.48
CA ASP A 59 -0.49 2.18 0.72
C ASP A 59 -0.75 1.92 2.21
N ALA A 60 -1.86 1.25 2.48
CA ALA A 60 -2.33 0.91 3.82
C ALA A 60 -2.59 2.08 4.78
N CYS A 61 -2.65 3.34 4.32
CA CYS A 61 -2.79 4.50 5.21
C CYS A 61 -4.16 4.55 5.89
N ARG A 62 -4.17 4.54 7.22
CA ARG A 62 -5.38 4.63 8.05
C ARG A 62 -5.89 6.06 8.14
N VAL A 63 -7.21 6.20 8.25
CA VAL A 63 -7.88 7.50 8.45
C VAL A 63 -7.41 8.20 9.73
N ASP A 64 -7.29 7.46 10.83
CA ASP A 64 -6.86 8.02 12.13
C ASP A 64 -5.37 8.41 12.12
N LEU A 65 -4.52 7.67 11.39
CA LEU A 65 -3.12 7.99 11.21
C LEU A 65 -2.93 9.31 10.43
N LEU A 66 -3.61 9.47 9.28
CA LEU A 66 -3.50 10.70 8.50
C LEU A 66 -4.06 11.91 9.26
N ARG A 67 -5.16 11.73 10.01
CA ARG A 67 -5.73 12.79 10.86
C ARG A 67 -4.80 13.23 11.98
N GLU A 68 -4.00 12.32 12.54
CA GLU A 68 -3.06 12.63 13.62
C GLU A 68 -1.97 13.62 13.17
N VAL A 69 -1.55 13.54 11.91
CA VAL A 69 -0.47 14.39 11.37
C VAL A 69 -0.97 15.54 10.50
N ALA A 70 -2.28 15.64 10.24
CA ALA A 70 -2.82 16.57 9.25
C ALA A 70 -2.51 18.04 9.55
N ASP A 71 -2.46 18.44 10.83
CA ASP A 71 -2.18 19.80 11.23
C ASP A 71 -0.72 20.22 10.95
N ASP A 72 0.20 19.26 10.78
CA ASP A 72 1.60 19.50 10.49
C ASP A 72 1.87 19.76 8.98
N TYR A 73 0.90 19.44 8.12
CA TYR A 73 1.03 19.54 6.66
C TYR A 73 -0.04 20.48 6.07
N PRO A 74 0.33 21.73 5.72
CA PRO A 74 -0.63 22.75 5.24
C PRO A 74 -1.41 22.37 3.98
N PHE A 75 -0.93 21.41 3.20
CA PHE A 75 -1.61 20.90 2.01
C PHE A 75 -2.68 19.85 2.32
N LEU A 76 -2.72 19.31 3.53
CA LEU A 76 -3.78 18.40 3.94
C LEU A 76 -5.01 19.21 4.41
N GLY A 77 -6.09 19.11 3.66
CA GLY A 77 -7.38 19.65 4.04
C GLY A 77 -8.11 18.77 5.07
N PRO A 78 -9.42 18.98 5.26
CA PRO A 78 -10.23 18.09 6.08
C PRO A 78 -10.16 16.65 5.59
N VAL A 79 -9.81 15.70 6.48
CA VAL A 79 -9.69 14.29 6.15
C VAL A 79 -11.03 13.59 6.32
N GLU A 80 -11.72 13.33 5.21
CA GLU A 80 -12.93 12.49 5.16
C GLU A 80 -12.57 11.01 5.28
N SER A 81 -13.56 10.18 5.50
CA SER A 81 -13.44 8.73 5.51
C SER A 81 -14.31 8.14 4.41
N VAL A 82 -13.71 7.39 3.50
CA VAL A 82 -14.38 6.71 2.39
C VAL A 82 -14.17 5.21 2.50
N GLU A 83 -15.18 4.41 2.17
CA GLU A 83 -15.02 2.95 2.14
C GLU A 83 -14.35 2.53 0.84
N SER A 84 -13.16 1.93 0.91
CA SER A 84 -12.41 1.40 -0.22
C SER A 84 -13.08 0.18 -0.86
N VAL A 85 -12.86 -0.06 -2.14
CA VAL A 85 -13.29 -1.28 -2.84
C VAL A 85 -12.50 -2.51 -2.40
N GLY A 86 -11.24 -2.34 -2.01
CA GLY A 86 -10.33 -3.39 -1.55
C GLY A 86 -10.08 -3.39 -0.05
N SER A 87 -9.46 -4.44 0.44
CA SER A 87 -8.90 -4.57 1.78
C SER A 87 -7.41 -4.92 1.74
N MET A 88 -6.85 -5.04 0.57
CA MET A 88 -5.43 -5.17 0.24
C MET A 88 -5.22 -4.66 -1.19
N SER A 89 -3.98 -4.34 -1.55
CA SER A 89 -3.64 -3.70 -2.82
C SER A 89 -4.06 -4.52 -4.05
N GLU A 90 -3.82 -5.84 -4.04
CA GLU A 90 -4.24 -6.73 -5.14
C GLU A 90 -5.77 -6.66 -5.36
N GLU A 91 -6.54 -6.76 -4.29
CA GLU A 91 -8.00 -6.68 -4.34
C GLU A 91 -8.46 -5.29 -4.79
N TRP A 92 -7.80 -4.23 -4.31
CA TRP A 92 -8.11 -2.85 -4.68
C TRP A 92 -7.87 -2.62 -6.18
N MET A 93 -6.71 -3.00 -6.70
CA MET A 93 -6.39 -2.87 -8.13
C MET A 93 -7.40 -3.63 -9.01
N ALA A 94 -7.68 -4.90 -8.66
CA ALA A 94 -8.60 -5.74 -9.42
C ALA A 94 -10.04 -5.20 -9.46
N LYS A 95 -10.48 -4.51 -8.39
CA LYS A 95 -11.82 -3.94 -8.29
C LYS A 95 -11.91 -2.49 -8.77
N THR A 96 -10.79 -1.80 -8.84
CA THR A 96 -10.72 -0.42 -9.31
C THR A 96 -10.66 -0.36 -10.83
N PHE A 97 -9.74 -1.08 -11.45
CA PHE A 97 -9.48 -1.02 -12.89
C PHE A 97 -10.26 -2.10 -13.66
N THR A 98 -11.59 -1.99 -13.61
CA THR A 98 -12.50 -2.93 -14.24
C THR A 98 -12.93 -2.47 -15.64
N ASP A 99 -13.58 -3.36 -16.41
CA ASP A 99 -14.13 -3.01 -17.74
C ASP A 99 -15.14 -1.88 -17.68
N GLU A 100 -15.80 -1.68 -16.54
CA GLU A 100 -16.76 -0.58 -16.33
C GLU A 100 -16.09 0.80 -16.46
N TYR A 101 -14.82 0.93 -16.02
CA TYR A 101 -14.05 2.17 -16.04
C TYR A 101 -12.92 2.15 -17.08
N ALA A 102 -13.03 1.29 -18.09
CA ALA A 102 -11.97 1.13 -19.08
C ALA A 102 -11.69 2.40 -19.92
N GLU A 103 -12.66 3.29 -20.09
CA GLU A 103 -12.45 4.55 -20.81
C GLU A 103 -11.66 5.55 -19.98
N GLU A 104 -11.94 5.64 -18.68
CA GLU A 104 -11.22 6.47 -17.73
C GLU A 104 -9.78 5.95 -17.53
N THR A 105 -9.63 4.63 -17.38
CA THR A 105 -8.34 3.98 -17.19
C THR A 105 -7.42 4.21 -18.41
N ARG A 106 -7.93 4.12 -19.64
CA ARG A 106 -7.12 4.36 -20.85
C ARG A 106 -6.58 5.80 -20.98
N ARG A 107 -7.16 6.75 -20.26
CA ARG A 107 -6.70 8.14 -20.22
C ARG A 107 -5.86 8.46 -19.01
N ALA A 108 -5.71 7.50 -18.09
CA ALA A 108 -4.94 7.65 -16.89
C ALA A 108 -3.49 7.16 -17.07
N ALA A 109 -2.54 7.90 -16.53
CA ALA A 109 -1.21 7.39 -16.26
C ALA A 109 -1.17 6.84 -14.82
N TYR A 110 -0.58 5.67 -14.64
CA TYR A 110 -0.43 5.05 -13.33
C TYR A 110 1.05 4.77 -13.03
N VAL A 111 1.59 5.50 -12.07
CA VAL A 111 2.95 5.35 -11.55
C VAL A 111 2.87 4.62 -10.21
N THR A 112 3.43 3.42 -10.11
CA THR A 112 3.26 2.57 -8.95
C THR A 112 4.55 1.92 -8.46
N SER A 113 4.76 1.91 -7.16
CA SER A 113 5.77 1.08 -6.49
C SER A 113 5.22 -0.24 -5.93
N ASN A 114 3.94 -0.51 -6.13
CA ASN A 114 3.31 -1.72 -5.63
C ASN A 114 3.46 -2.89 -6.61
N VAL A 115 4.09 -3.98 -6.16
CA VAL A 115 4.44 -5.16 -6.96
C VAL A 115 3.24 -5.99 -7.44
N PHE A 116 2.06 -5.83 -6.82
CA PHE A 116 0.84 -6.51 -7.26
C PHE A 116 0.35 -6.05 -8.63
N SER A 117 0.83 -4.89 -9.12
CA SER A 117 0.49 -4.40 -10.46
C SER A 117 0.76 -5.43 -11.55
N GLU A 118 1.88 -6.19 -11.51
CA GLU A 118 2.18 -7.22 -12.50
C GLU A 118 1.16 -8.37 -12.53
N GLN A 119 0.60 -8.72 -11.38
CA GLN A 119 -0.33 -9.85 -11.30
C GLN A 119 -1.75 -9.50 -11.74
N VAL A 120 -2.11 -8.23 -11.64
CA VAL A 120 -3.51 -7.77 -11.75
C VAL A 120 -3.72 -6.88 -12.96
N LEU A 121 -2.70 -6.11 -13.37
CA LEU A 121 -2.83 -5.07 -14.37
C LEU A 121 -2.12 -5.45 -15.67
N SER A 122 -2.51 -4.79 -16.77
CA SER A 122 -1.85 -4.89 -18.06
C SER A 122 -1.60 -3.47 -18.60
N ALA A 123 -0.43 -3.24 -19.18
CA ALA A 123 -0.03 -1.92 -19.66
C ALA A 123 -0.99 -1.34 -20.73
N ASP A 124 -1.66 -2.19 -21.50
CA ASP A 124 -2.62 -1.78 -22.53
C ASP A 124 -3.96 -1.25 -21.96
N GLN A 125 -4.20 -1.39 -20.66
CA GLN A 125 -5.34 -0.79 -19.98
C GLN A 125 -5.19 0.72 -19.76
N PHE A 126 -3.94 1.23 -19.69
CA PHE A 126 -3.61 2.60 -19.30
C PHE A 126 -3.06 3.41 -20.48
N LEU A 127 -3.06 4.73 -20.34
CA LEU A 127 -2.26 5.61 -21.18
C LEU A 127 -0.77 5.34 -20.97
N GLU A 128 -0.37 5.21 -19.71
CA GLU A 128 0.96 4.82 -19.26
C GLU A 128 0.82 4.00 -17.96
N LEU A 129 1.45 2.84 -17.90
CA LEU A 129 1.66 2.08 -16.65
C LEU A 129 3.15 2.05 -16.37
N ASP A 130 3.58 2.73 -15.32
CA ASP A 130 4.97 2.76 -14.89
C ASP A 130 5.14 2.03 -13.55
N GLU A 131 5.75 0.87 -13.62
CA GLU A 131 6.00 -0.01 -12.49
C GLU A 131 7.40 0.27 -11.91
N VAL A 132 7.49 1.34 -11.11
CA VAL A 132 8.75 1.85 -10.52
C VAL A 132 9.49 0.78 -9.72
N TRP A 133 8.77 -0.16 -9.12
CA TRP A 133 9.34 -1.28 -8.38
C TRP A 133 10.26 -2.18 -9.22
N ARG A 134 10.15 -2.17 -10.55
CA ARG A 134 11.00 -2.98 -11.43
C ARG A 134 12.43 -2.49 -11.48
N TYR A 135 12.66 -1.19 -11.32
CA TYR A 135 13.96 -0.57 -11.54
C TYR A 135 14.47 0.30 -10.39
N ALA A 136 13.63 0.64 -9.41
CA ALA A 136 14.00 1.49 -8.28
C ALA A 136 13.87 0.80 -6.91
N TRP A 137 13.83 -0.53 -6.91
CA TRP A 137 13.81 -1.31 -5.68
C TRP A 137 15.12 -1.20 -4.92
N ASP A 138 15.07 -0.85 -3.64
CA ASP A 138 16.23 -0.84 -2.76
C ASP A 138 16.32 -2.18 -2.00
N ASP A 139 17.31 -2.99 -2.34
CA ASP A 139 17.51 -4.32 -1.73
C ASP A 139 17.88 -4.25 -0.24
N THR A 140 18.37 -3.10 0.23
CA THR A 140 18.71 -2.89 1.65
C THR A 140 17.45 -2.57 2.45
N LEU A 141 16.55 -1.77 1.87
CA LEU A 141 15.30 -1.37 2.49
C LEU A 141 14.18 -2.41 2.29
N GLY A 142 14.31 -3.27 1.26
CA GLY A 142 13.29 -4.24 0.87
C GLY A 142 12.02 -3.63 0.29
N ILE A 143 12.11 -2.42 -0.25
CA ILE A 143 10.99 -1.63 -0.75
C ILE A 143 11.51 -0.53 -1.69
N VAL A 144 10.63 0.06 -2.48
CA VAL A 144 10.93 1.30 -3.20
C VAL A 144 10.76 2.48 -2.24
N PRO A 145 11.78 3.32 -2.01
CA PRO A 145 11.61 4.55 -1.23
C PRO A 145 10.71 5.55 -1.99
N PRO A 146 10.13 6.57 -1.33
CA PRO A 146 9.17 7.48 -1.98
C PRO A 146 9.75 8.27 -3.16
N ARG A 147 11.01 8.72 -3.08
CA ARG A 147 11.61 9.65 -4.03
C ARG A 147 11.58 9.17 -5.49
N PRO A 148 11.97 7.94 -5.85
CA PRO A 148 11.88 7.46 -7.24
C PRO A 148 10.46 7.50 -7.81
N VAL A 149 9.44 7.26 -6.98
CA VAL A 149 8.03 7.34 -7.38
C VAL A 149 7.64 8.80 -7.68
N THR A 150 8.06 9.72 -6.80
CA THR A 150 7.85 11.16 -6.97
C THR A 150 8.51 11.69 -8.24
N ASP A 151 9.78 11.35 -8.44
CA ASP A 151 10.55 11.75 -9.63
C ASP A 151 9.85 11.28 -10.90
N ARG A 152 9.41 10.03 -10.91
CA ARG A 152 8.72 9.46 -12.06
C ARG A 152 7.34 10.07 -12.27
N ALA A 153 6.59 10.34 -11.22
CA ALA A 153 5.29 11.00 -11.33
C ALA A 153 5.41 12.41 -11.91
N ILE A 154 6.42 13.18 -11.51
CA ILE A 154 6.72 14.51 -12.07
C ILE A 154 7.10 14.42 -13.55
N ASP A 155 7.96 13.47 -13.93
CA ASP A 155 8.39 13.25 -15.31
C ASP A 155 7.19 12.88 -16.21
N VAL A 156 6.34 11.97 -15.75
CA VAL A 156 5.12 11.55 -16.45
C VAL A 156 4.12 12.71 -16.59
N ALA A 157 3.88 13.46 -15.52
CA ALA A 157 2.97 14.60 -15.55
C ALA A 157 3.41 15.65 -16.57
N ARG A 158 4.71 16.01 -16.56
CA ARG A 158 5.26 17.02 -17.48
C ARG A 158 5.43 16.52 -18.91
N GLY A 159 5.75 15.24 -19.10
CA GLY A 159 6.09 14.66 -20.40
C GLY A 159 4.90 14.14 -21.19
N ILE A 160 3.91 13.57 -20.52
CA ILE A 160 2.74 12.93 -21.13
C ILE A 160 1.49 13.82 -20.99
N ASP A 161 1.39 14.60 -19.92
CA ASP A 161 0.21 15.44 -19.59
C ASP A 161 -1.10 14.64 -19.64
N PRO A 162 -1.22 13.58 -18.79
CA PRO A 162 -2.39 12.70 -18.81
C PRO A 162 -3.64 13.39 -18.28
N ASP A 163 -4.82 12.99 -18.75
CA ASP A 163 -6.12 13.48 -18.23
C ASP A 163 -6.25 13.16 -16.73
N ARG A 164 -5.64 12.05 -16.27
CA ARG A 164 -5.62 11.61 -14.88
C ARG A 164 -4.26 10.99 -14.54
N LEU A 165 -3.70 11.34 -13.39
CA LEU A 165 -2.46 10.77 -12.86
C LEU A 165 -2.75 10.03 -11.56
N VAL A 166 -2.43 8.73 -11.50
CA VAL A 166 -2.46 7.94 -10.27
C VAL A 166 -1.02 7.70 -9.82
N VAL A 167 -0.70 8.05 -8.58
CA VAL A 167 0.63 7.85 -7.98
C VAL A 167 0.49 6.99 -6.74
N HIS A 168 1.07 5.79 -6.75
CA HIS A 168 0.92 4.81 -5.68
C HIS A 168 2.24 4.55 -4.97
N TYR A 169 2.38 5.13 -3.78
CA TYR A 169 3.49 4.91 -2.87
C TYR A 169 3.24 3.69 -1.98
N MET A 170 4.30 2.93 -1.67
CA MET A 170 4.21 1.83 -0.71
C MET A 170 4.13 2.33 0.75
N GLN A 171 4.62 3.53 1.03
CA GLN A 171 4.53 4.10 2.37
C GLN A 171 3.12 4.68 2.62
N PRO A 172 2.61 4.58 3.84
CA PRO A 172 3.27 4.17 5.10
C PRO A 172 3.33 2.66 5.39
N HIS A 173 2.87 1.77 4.48
CA HIS A 173 2.98 0.31 4.66
C HIS A 173 4.41 -0.10 5.08
N HIS A 174 4.53 -1.15 5.89
CA HIS A 174 5.82 -1.74 6.22
C HIS A 174 6.48 -2.41 4.97
N PRO A 175 7.83 -2.61 4.93
CA PRO A 175 8.79 -2.29 5.98
C PRO A 175 8.90 -0.79 6.25
N PHE A 176 9.09 -0.44 7.54
CA PHE A 176 9.26 0.95 7.94
C PHE A 176 10.68 1.40 7.66
N VAL A 177 10.85 2.39 6.80
CA VAL A 177 12.15 2.89 6.34
C VAL A 177 12.50 4.26 6.91
N ALA A 178 11.55 4.91 7.60
CA ALA A 178 11.78 6.17 8.27
C ALA A 178 12.29 5.96 9.70
N GLY A 179 13.27 6.76 10.10
CA GLY A 179 13.73 6.84 11.48
C GLY A 179 14.41 5.59 12.03
N ASN A 180 14.17 5.33 13.30
CA ASN A 180 14.60 4.10 13.95
C ASN A 180 13.52 3.04 13.75
N SER A 181 13.74 2.15 12.79
CA SER A 181 12.94 0.91 12.75
C SER A 181 12.87 0.30 14.15
N PRO A 182 11.72 -0.25 14.58
CA PRO A 182 11.56 -0.72 15.94
C PRO A 182 12.48 -1.93 16.21
N GLY A 183 13.74 -1.65 16.58
CA GLY A 183 14.72 -2.58 17.14
C GLY A 183 15.12 -3.76 16.25
N GLU A 184 15.40 -4.92 16.88
CA GLU A 184 15.82 -6.19 16.25
C GLU A 184 14.82 -6.77 15.23
N PHE A 185 13.74 -6.07 14.96
CA PHE A 185 12.79 -6.31 13.88
C PHE A 185 13.15 -5.54 12.59
N ASP A 186 14.41 -5.13 12.42
CA ASP A 186 15.01 -4.97 11.10
C ASP A 186 14.93 -6.35 10.43
N ALA A 187 13.74 -6.67 10.01
CA ALA A 187 13.47 -7.86 9.24
C ALA A 187 14.46 -7.83 8.07
N ASP A 188 15.21 -8.91 7.89
CA ASP A 188 15.77 -9.15 6.57
C ASP A 188 14.58 -8.97 5.61
N PRO A 189 14.57 -7.90 4.80
CA PRO A 189 13.44 -7.61 3.93
C PRO A 189 13.11 -8.78 2.99
N PHE A 190 13.99 -9.77 2.91
CA PHE A 190 13.85 -10.95 2.08
C PHE A 190 13.33 -12.20 2.81
N GLY A 191 12.96 -12.13 4.10
CA GLY A 191 12.34 -13.24 4.85
C GLY A 191 13.13 -14.54 4.75
N ARG A 192 14.48 -14.47 4.80
CA ARG A 192 15.33 -15.64 4.71
C ARG A 192 15.21 -16.47 5.99
N GLU A 193 14.46 -17.55 5.86
CA GLU A 193 14.32 -18.65 6.83
C GLU A 193 14.15 -18.22 8.32
N ASN A 194 12.91 -18.23 8.80
CA ASN A 194 12.44 -18.05 10.18
C ASN A 194 12.33 -16.61 10.72
N GLU A 195 12.27 -15.58 9.89
CA GLU A 195 12.10 -14.22 10.40
C GLU A 195 10.62 -13.85 10.54
N THR A 196 10.33 -13.33 11.71
CA THR A 196 8.99 -12.86 12.09
C THR A 196 8.79 -11.47 11.50
N THR A 197 7.78 -11.25 10.65
CA THR A 197 7.45 -9.91 10.15
C THR A 197 7.13 -8.96 11.31
N VAL A 198 7.20 -7.65 11.07
CA VAL A 198 6.83 -6.63 12.08
C VAL A 198 5.39 -6.83 12.57
N VAL A 199 4.48 -7.25 11.68
CA VAL A 199 3.09 -7.58 12.01
C VAL A 199 2.99 -8.85 12.85
N ASP A 200 3.77 -9.87 12.54
CA ASP A 200 3.87 -11.09 13.36
C ASP A 200 4.43 -10.80 14.75
N ALA A 201 5.44 -9.93 14.84
CA ALA A 201 5.99 -9.48 16.10
C ALA A 201 4.95 -8.77 16.97
N LEU A 202 4.14 -7.89 16.35
CA LEU A 202 3.01 -7.24 16.99
C LEU A 202 1.96 -8.28 17.45
N ARG A 203 1.53 -9.18 16.57
CA ARG A 203 0.52 -10.20 16.84
C ARG A 203 0.95 -11.17 17.94
N LYS A 204 2.22 -11.50 18.01
CA LYS A 204 2.81 -12.38 19.04
C LYS A 204 3.19 -11.63 20.33
N GLY A 205 2.93 -10.31 20.40
CA GLY A 205 3.22 -9.48 21.58
C GLY A 205 4.72 -9.25 21.82
N ARG A 206 5.54 -9.40 20.80
CA ARG A 206 6.99 -9.12 20.83
C ARG A 206 7.29 -7.65 20.54
N LEU A 207 6.38 -6.97 19.82
CA LEU A 207 6.37 -5.54 19.56
C LEU A 207 5.12 -4.94 20.19
N SER A 208 5.24 -3.76 20.81
CA SER A 208 4.07 -3.05 21.34
C SER A 208 3.32 -2.33 20.20
N ARG A 209 2.02 -2.11 20.40
CA ARG A 209 1.21 -1.34 19.45
C ARG A 209 1.69 0.10 19.32
N GLU A 210 2.15 0.68 20.42
CA GLU A 210 2.67 2.05 20.46
C GLU A 210 3.94 2.16 19.61
N ALA A 211 4.88 1.21 19.71
CA ALA A 211 6.11 1.21 18.90
C ALA A 211 5.82 0.99 17.42
N PHE A 212 4.86 0.09 17.09
CA PHE A 212 4.41 -0.07 15.71
C PHE A 212 3.79 1.21 15.17
N TRP A 213 2.89 1.85 15.95
CA TRP A 213 2.22 3.08 15.55
C TRP A 213 3.18 4.24 15.32
N GLU A 214 4.19 4.37 16.16
CA GLU A 214 5.24 5.39 16.02
C GLU A 214 6.02 5.20 14.71
N ALA A 215 6.48 3.98 14.42
CA ALA A 215 7.19 3.68 13.17
C ALA A 215 6.30 3.88 11.92
N TYR A 216 5.03 3.50 12.01
CA TYR A 216 4.04 3.69 10.96
C TYR A 216 3.79 5.19 10.68
N ARG A 217 3.67 6.00 11.74
CA ARG A 217 3.55 7.46 11.64
C ARG A 217 4.80 8.09 11.04
N ASP A 218 5.99 7.66 11.45
CA ASP A 218 7.25 8.18 10.92
C ASP A 218 7.39 7.83 9.42
N ASN A 219 6.93 6.64 9.02
CA ASN A 219 6.89 6.24 7.61
C ASN A 219 5.88 7.06 6.79
N LEU A 220 4.75 7.45 7.39
CA LEU A 220 3.81 8.39 6.79
C LEU A 220 4.45 9.78 6.63
N ALA A 221 5.12 10.29 7.66
CA ALA A 221 5.82 11.57 7.58
C ALA A 221 6.86 11.59 6.44
N LEU A 222 7.61 10.50 6.27
CA LEU A 222 8.58 10.35 5.18
C LEU A 222 7.93 10.53 3.81
N VAL A 223 6.83 9.83 3.52
CA VAL A 223 6.18 9.94 2.21
C VAL A 223 5.48 11.28 2.01
N LEU A 224 4.97 11.92 3.06
CA LEU A 224 4.34 13.24 2.96
C LEU A 224 5.33 14.34 2.56
N GLU A 225 6.62 14.22 2.86
CA GLU A 225 7.66 15.11 2.32
C GLU A 225 7.77 14.99 0.80
N ASP A 226 7.70 13.78 0.27
CA ASP A 226 7.70 13.52 -1.16
C ASP A 226 6.39 13.91 -1.86
N VAL A 227 5.26 13.75 -1.18
CA VAL A 227 3.97 14.31 -1.63
C VAL A 227 4.03 15.82 -1.74
N ALA A 228 4.63 16.53 -0.76
CA ALA A 228 4.81 17.98 -0.83
C ALA A 228 5.67 18.40 -2.03
N LEU A 229 6.72 17.62 -2.34
CA LEU A 229 7.55 17.86 -3.52
C LEU A 229 6.77 17.65 -4.81
N LEU A 230 5.98 16.57 -4.92
CA LEU A 230 5.11 16.30 -6.06
C LEU A 230 4.12 17.45 -6.29
N LEU A 231 3.41 17.89 -5.23
CA LEU A 231 2.44 18.98 -5.31
C LEU A 231 3.05 20.33 -5.76
N ALA A 232 4.34 20.52 -5.57
CA ALA A 232 5.06 21.72 -5.96
C ALA A 232 5.66 21.63 -7.40
N ASN A 233 5.52 20.50 -8.08
CA ASN A 233 6.24 20.23 -9.34
C ASN A 233 5.40 19.57 -10.43
N HIS A 234 4.09 19.63 -10.33
CA HIS A 234 3.14 19.35 -11.43
C HIS A 234 1.89 20.22 -11.28
N ASP A 235 1.12 20.39 -12.34
CA ASP A 235 -0.12 21.16 -12.32
C ASP A 235 -1.34 20.24 -12.23
N ALA A 236 -2.21 20.47 -11.24
CA ALA A 236 -3.50 19.80 -11.11
C ALA A 236 -4.48 20.65 -10.29
N ASP A 237 -5.69 20.85 -10.82
CA ASP A 237 -6.73 21.63 -10.14
C ASP A 237 -7.30 20.87 -8.93
N THR A 238 -7.41 19.55 -9.04
CA THR A 238 -7.95 18.68 -7.99
C THR A 238 -7.00 17.50 -7.73
N VAL A 239 -6.24 17.59 -6.64
CA VAL A 239 -5.42 16.48 -6.13
C VAL A 239 -6.11 15.84 -4.95
N VAL A 240 -6.25 14.52 -5.00
CA VAL A 240 -6.77 13.72 -3.89
C VAL A 240 -5.63 12.91 -3.27
N ILE A 241 -5.51 12.96 -1.96
CA ILE A 241 -4.62 12.08 -1.18
C ILE A 241 -5.50 11.08 -0.45
N THR A 242 -5.27 9.79 -0.70
CA THR A 242 -6.07 8.67 -0.20
C THR A 242 -5.22 7.45 0.09
N ALA A 243 -5.85 6.29 0.29
CA ALA A 243 -5.19 5.00 0.39
C ALA A 243 -6.02 3.94 -0.37
N ASP A 244 -5.41 2.83 -0.68
CA ASP A 244 -6.06 1.65 -1.26
C ASP A 244 -6.80 0.83 -0.18
N HIS A 245 -6.23 0.72 1.03
CA HIS A 245 -6.82 0.13 2.23
C HIS A 245 -6.19 0.73 3.49
N GLY A 246 -6.63 0.32 4.66
CA GLY A 246 -5.96 0.57 5.93
C GLY A 246 -5.34 -0.70 6.50
N ASP A 247 -4.81 -0.60 7.71
CA ASP A 247 -4.10 -1.69 8.39
C ASP A 247 -4.64 -1.94 9.79
N ALA A 248 -4.85 -3.20 10.18
CA ALA A 248 -5.37 -3.56 11.51
C ALA A 248 -4.23 -3.95 12.46
N LEU A 249 -4.27 -3.39 13.66
CA LEU A 249 -3.25 -3.58 14.69
C LEU A 249 -3.80 -4.34 15.91
N GLY A 250 -4.66 -5.33 15.67
CA GLY A 250 -5.29 -6.16 16.70
C GLY A 250 -6.76 -5.85 16.94
N GLU A 251 -7.39 -4.92 16.20
CA GLU A 251 -8.81 -4.66 16.27
C GLU A 251 -9.59 -5.93 15.90
N TRP A 252 -10.51 -6.36 16.76
CA TRP A 252 -11.24 -7.64 16.67
C TRP A 252 -10.34 -8.89 16.51
N GLY A 253 -9.06 -8.80 16.93
CA GLY A 253 -8.08 -9.86 16.71
C GLY A 253 -7.58 -9.94 15.28
N ILE A 254 -7.84 -8.94 14.45
CA ILE A 254 -7.32 -8.79 13.09
C ILE A 254 -6.00 -8.05 13.17
N TYR A 255 -5.03 -8.53 12.45
CA TYR A 255 -3.73 -7.90 12.22
C TYR A 255 -3.49 -7.82 10.73
N ASP A 256 -2.74 -6.80 10.28
CA ASP A 256 -2.53 -6.62 8.87
C ASP A 256 -3.85 -6.27 8.11
N HIS A 257 -3.89 -6.53 6.82
CA HIS A 257 -5.01 -6.24 5.91
C HIS A 257 -5.47 -7.50 5.15
N PRO A 258 -6.04 -8.51 5.84
CA PRO A 258 -6.43 -9.76 5.20
C PRO A 258 -7.41 -9.53 4.05
N ALA A 259 -7.18 -10.23 2.93
CA ALA A 259 -8.07 -10.16 1.77
C ALA A 259 -9.54 -10.39 2.15
N GLY A 260 -10.44 -9.53 1.64
CA GLY A 260 -11.87 -9.57 1.94
C GLY A 260 -12.25 -9.11 3.35
N CYS A 261 -11.34 -8.51 4.11
CA CYS A 261 -11.63 -7.97 5.43
C CYS A 261 -12.61 -6.80 5.32
N LEU A 262 -13.72 -6.86 6.07
CA LEU A 262 -14.74 -5.80 6.11
C LEU A 262 -14.63 -4.91 7.35
N HIS A 263 -13.56 -5.07 8.14
CA HIS A 263 -13.36 -4.23 9.32
C HIS A 263 -13.12 -2.77 8.92
N PRO A 264 -13.78 -1.79 9.58
CA PRO A 264 -13.64 -0.38 9.20
C PRO A 264 -12.22 0.17 9.20
N VAL A 265 -11.32 -0.30 10.06
CA VAL A 265 -9.92 0.17 10.07
C VAL A 265 -9.12 -0.28 8.84
N VAL A 266 -9.58 -1.32 8.14
CA VAL A 266 -8.97 -1.81 6.89
C VAL A 266 -9.72 -1.25 5.68
N LYS A 267 -11.06 -1.18 5.75
CA LYS A 267 -11.89 -0.76 4.62
C LYS A 267 -12.04 0.75 4.48
N ASN A 268 -12.00 1.50 5.58
CA ASN A 268 -12.12 2.94 5.51
C ASN A 268 -10.74 3.57 5.29
N VAL A 269 -10.64 4.34 4.22
CA VAL A 269 -9.44 5.05 3.81
C VAL A 269 -9.64 6.56 3.94
N PRO A 270 -8.56 7.34 4.14
CA PRO A 270 -8.65 8.79 4.12
C PRO A 270 -9.00 9.30 2.72
N TRP A 271 -9.65 10.45 2.67
CA TRP A 271 -9.89 11.21 1.45
C TRP A 271 -9.73 12.68 1.79
N THR A 272 -8.71 13.33 1.25
CA THR A 272 -8.49 14.76 1.42
C THR A 272 -8.11 15.38 0.09
N GLU A 273 -8.65 16.57 -0.17
CA GLU A 273 -8.48 17.27 -1.43
C GLU A 273 -7.55 18.46 -1.26
N THR A 274 -6.72 18.71 -2.27
CA THR A 274 -5.80 19.82 -2.37
C THR A 274 -5.59 20.19 -3.85
N THR A 275 -4.62 21.03 -4.13
CA THR A 275 -4.21 21.45 -5.48
C THR A 275 -2.72 21.27 -5.66
N ALA A 276 -2.25 21.19 -6.90
CA ALA A 276 -0.83 21.18 -7.22
C ALA A 276 -0.49 22.28 -8.23
N VAL A 277 0.70 22.86 -8.10
CA VAL A 277 1.18 23.92 -8.99
C VAL A 277 2.65 23.67 -9.31
N ASP A 278 2.98 23.50 -10.58
CA ASP A 278 4.35 23.32 -11.03
C ASP A 278 5.14 24.63 -10.93
N LYS A 279 6.05 24.70 -9.95
CA LYS A 279 6.96 25.85 -9.76
C LYS A 279 8.18 25.79 -10.66
N GLY A 280 8.44 24.64 -11.32
CA GLY A 280 9.60 24.45 -12.18
C GLY A 280 10.94 24.51 -11.43
N GLU A 281 10.93 24.26 -10.11
CA GLU A 281 12.12 24.41 -9.26
C GLU A 281 12.87 23.09 -9.04
N TYR A 282 12.30 21.96 -9.49
CA TYR A 282 12.84 20.63 -9.29
C TYR A 282 12.97 19.87 -10.62
N GLU A 283 14.13 19.25 -10.82
CA GLU A 283 14.40 18.36 -11.95
C GLU A 283 14.39 16.91 -11.45
N PRO A 284 13.44 16.08 -11.88
CA PRO A 284 13.33 14.70 -11.44
C PRO A 284 14.52 13.85 -11.92
N GLN A 285 15.01 12.98 -11.06
CA GLN A 285 16.08 12.03 -11.37
C GLN A 285 15.47 10.69 -11.75
N VAL A 286 15.25 10.45 -13.04
CA VAL A 286 14.57 9.26 -13.52
C VAL A 286 15.55 8.16 -13.86
N GLU A 287 15.44 7.03 -13.19
CA GLU A 287 16.21 5.82 -13.48
C GLU A 287 15.77 5.18 -14.81
N PRO A 288 16.69 4.52 -15.54
CA PRO A 288 16.34 3.75 -16.74
C PRO A 288 15.38 2.61 -16.41
N ARG A 289 14.35 2.42 -17.24
CA ARG A 289 13.28 1.41 -17.06
C ARG A 289 13.70 -0.05 -17.33
N GLU A 290 14.97 -0.32 -17.68
CA GLU A 290 15.43 -1.64 -18.09
C GLU A 290 16.00 -2.42 -16.89
N GLN A 291 15.14 -3.13 -16.14
CA GLN A 291 15.56 -4.21 -15.24
C GLN A 291 14.53 -5.33 -15.23
N GLU A 292 14.98 -6.58 -15.37
CA GLU A 292 14.18 -7.76 -15.06
C GLU A 292 14.14 -7.92 -13.54
N ALA A 293 12.97 -7.69 -12.94
CA ALA A 293 12.76 -7.86 -11.51
C ALA A 293 12.06 -9.20 -11.23
N ASP A 294 12.51 -9.93 -10.20
CA ASP A 294 11.82 -11.12 -9.72
C ASP A 294 10.71 -10.73 -8.74
N VAL A 295 9.47 -10.87 -9.20
CA VAL A 295 8.26 -10.50 -8.43
C VAL A 295 8.08 -11.36 -7.18
N GLU A 296 8.41 -12.67 -7.24
CA GLU A 296 8.25 -13.56 -6.09
C GLU A 296 9.17 -13.14 -4.95
N ASP A 297 10.42 -12.74 -5.26
CA ASP A 297 11.35 -12.24 -4.26
C ASP A 297 10.88 -10.91 -3.65
N ARG A 298 10.29 -10.01 -4.45
CA ARG A 298 9.73 -8.73 -3.96
C ARG A 298 8.51 -8.95 -3.05
N LEU A 299 7.57 -9.83 -3.45
CA LEU A 299 6.40 -10.17 -2.62
C LEU A 299 6.79 -10.85 -1.30
N ARG A 300 7.83 -11.68 -1.34
CA ARG A 300 8.38 -12.30 -0.11
C ARG A 300 8.97 -11.25 0.82
N GLY A 301 9.72 -10.28 0.28
CA GLY A 301 10.27 -9.16 1.06
C GLY A 301 9.19 -8.30 1.74
N LEU A 302 8.03 -8.16 1.12
CA LEU A 302 6.89 -7.44 1.66
C LEU A 302 6.01 -8.29 2.62
N GLY A 303 6.35 -9.58 2.84
CA GLY A 303 5.62 -10.44 3.77
C GLY A 303 4.38 -11.13 3.20
N TYR A 304 4.16 -11.13 1.88
CA TYR A 304 3.00 -11.74 1.23
C TYR A 304 3.18 -13.23 0.85
N LEU A 305 4.42 -13.75 0.84
CA LEU A 305 4.75 -15.15 0.48
C LEU A 305 5.56 -15.86 1.55
#